data_17c086e5252d95d2dd12420420392a13
#
_entry.id   17c086e5252d95d2dd12420420392a13
#
_cell.length_a   1.000
_cell.length_b   1.000
_cell.length_c   1.000
_cell.angle_alpha   90.00
_cell.angle_beta   90.00
_cell.angle_gamma   90.00
#
_symmetry.space_group_name_H-M   'P 1'
#
loop_
_entity.id
_entity.type
_entity.pdbx_description
1 polymer ?
#
loop_
_entity_poly.entity_id
_entity_poly.type
_entity_poly.pdbx_seq_one_letter_code
_entity_poly.pdbx_strand_id
1 'polypeptide(L)'
;MRSLYLLLLTSVLFFACGSQKTGNPHIEIQTKLGNIEVELYAAQAPKSVAAFLSYVDQKLYKDGSFYRVLNSSNQPSYAPKAELIQGGIYQKKNTQRDTIPGIPHETTEQTKILHKDGTLSLARLAPGTATTEFFICIGDQPGFDYGGGNNPDKQGYAAFGRVVKGMDIARQIFYSNENDQYFDPPIPIYNIVRL
;
A
#
# COMPACT_ATOMS: atom_id res chain seq x y z
N MET A 1 -38.08 57.62 34.71
CA MET A 1 -36.75 57.23 34.20
C MET A 1 -36.59 55.73 34.35
N ARG A 2 -36.76 54.95 33.27
CA ARG A 2 -36.63 53.51 33.26
C ARG A 2 -35.31 53.15 32.55
N SER A 3 -34.35 52.63 33.33
CA SER A 3 -33.03 52.21 32.85
C SER A 3 -33.17 50.84 32.21
N LEU A 4 -32.86 50.74 30.93
CA LEU A 4 -32.90 49.48 30.15
C LEU A 4 -31.48 48.89 30.15
N TYR A 5 -31.27 47.80 30.90
CA TYR A 5 -30.02 47.02 30.89
C TYR A 5 -30.01 46.08 29.66
N LEU A 6 -29.15 46.35 28.71
CA LEU A 6 -28.90 45.51 27.56
C LEU A 6 -27.90 44.42 27.95
N LEU A 7 -28.38 43.19 28.07
CA LEU A 7 -27.52 42.01 28.35
C LEU A 7 -26.89 41.56 27.01
N LEU A 8 -25.59 41.82 26.88
CA LEU A 8 -24.78 41.31 25.76
C LEU A 8 -24.41 39.83 26.03
N LEU A 9 -25.06 38.91 25.30
CA LEU A 9 -24.76 37.47 25.38
C LEU A 9 -23.57 37.16 24.46
N THR A 10 -22.36 37.07 25.02
CA THR A 10 -21.15 36.64 24.29
C THR A 10 -21.17 35.13 24.11
N SER A 11 -21.47 34.66 22.89
CA SER A 11 -21.37 33.28 22.48
C SER A 11 -19.89 32.89 22.30
N VAL A 12 -19.33 32.10 23.22
CA VAL A 12 -17.99 31.53 23.10
C VAL A 12 -18.09 30.25 22.27
N LEU A 13 -17.67 30.37 21.00
CA LEU A 13 -17.49 29.20 20.11
C LEU A 13 -16.27 28.42 20.56
N PHE A 14 -16.48 27.30 21.26
CA PHE A 14 -15.43 26.32 21.49
C PHE A 14 -15.11 25.62 20.17
N PHE A 15 -14.02 26.01 19.52
CA PHE A 15 -13.38 25.18 18.49
C PHE A 15 -12.81 23.94 19.19
N ALA A 16 -13.50 22.81 19.07
CA ALA A 16 -12.96 21.52 19.44
C ALA A 16 -11.83 21.19 18.43
N CYS A 17 -10.60 21.53 18.80
CA CYS A 17 -9.40 21.08 18.09
C CYS A 17 -9.26 19.58 18.34
N GLY A 18 -9.79 18.77 17.42
CA GLY A 18 -9.56 17.33 17.44
C GLY A 18 -8.05 17.09 17.35
N SER A 19 -7.48 16.44 18.37
CA SER A 19 -6.07 16.01 18.36
C SER A 19 -5.84 15.14 17.13
N GLN A 20 -5.24 15.69 16.07
CA GLN A 20 -4.71 14.89 14.97
C GLN A 20 -3.61 14.01 15.56
N LYS A 21 -3.77 12.69 15.44
CA LYS A 21 -2.69 11.74 15.70
C LYS A 21 -1.50 12.16 14.82
N THR A 22 -0.43 12.62 15.44
CA THR A 22 0.76 13.18 14.78
C THR A 22 1.69 12.12 14.18
N GLY A 23 1.25 10.87 14.06
CA GLY A 23 2.02 9.74 13.50
C GLY A 23 1.51 9.32 12.13
N ASN A 24 2.36 8.62 11.39
CA ASN A 24 1.95 7.95 10.16
C ASN A 24 0.83 6.94 10.43
N PRO A 25 -0.14 6.78 9.52
CA PRO A 25 -1.15 5.71 9.64
C PRO A 25 -0.50 4.33 9.60
N HIS A 26 -1.03 3.41 10.40
CA HIS A 26 -0.66 2.01 10.37
C HIS A 26 -1.83 1.17 9.88
N ILE A 27 -1.51 0.09 9.18
CA ILE A 27 -2.46 -0.96 8.77
C ILE A 27 -1.93 -2.33 9.16
N GLU A 28 -2.85 -3.29 9.29
CA GLU A 28 -2.53 -4.69 9.48
C GLU A 28 -3.10 -5.51 8.32
N ILE A 29 -2.23 -6.26 7.64
CA ILE A 29 -2.60 -7.25 6.62
C ILE A 29 -2.75 -8.59 7.34
N GLN A 30 -3.98 -9.09 7.43
CA GLN A 30 -4.33 -10.33 8.11
C GLN A 30 -4.32 -11.50 7.13
N THR A 31 -3.37 -12.41 7.28
CA THR A 31 -3.19 -13.54 6.37
C THR A 31 -3.37 -14.89 7.07
N LYS A 32 -3.48 -15.96 6.27
CA LYS A 32 -3.47 -17.34 6.76
C LYS A 32 -2.20 -17.68 7.56
N LEU A 33 -1.07 -17.04 7.25
CA LEU A 33 0.24 -17.36 7.84
C LEU A 33 0.58 -16.45 9.03
N GLY A 34 -0.18 -15.39 9.26
CA GLY A 34 0.03 -14.41 10.32
C GLY A 34 -0.26 -13.00 9.84
N ASN A 35 -0.01 -12.02 10.71
CA ASN A 35 -0.31 -10.63 10.46
C ASN A 35 0.96 -9.86 10.11
N ILE A 36 0.83 -8.89 9.19
CA ILE A 36 1.90 -7.99 8.76
C ILE A 36 1.45 -6.57 9.06
N GLU A 37 2.17 -5.86 9.96
CA GLU A 37 1.91 -4.45 10.25
C GLU A 37 2.77 -3.56 9.34
N VAL A 38 2.13 -2.57 8.73
CA VAL A 38 2.76 -1.63 7.80
C VAL A 38 2.50 -0.20 8.23
N GLU A 39 3.55 0.61 8.30
CA GLU A 39 3.49 2.06 8.42
C GLU A 39 3.35 2.68 7.03
N LEU A 40 2.41 3.64 6.86
CA LEU A 40 2.14 4.32 5.59
C LEU A 40 2.61 5.77 5.65
N TYR A 41 3.44 6.19 4.71
CA TYR A 41 4.10 7.49 4.69
C TYR A 41 3.23 8.57 4.05
N ALA A 42 2.15 8.97 4.76
CA ALA A 42 1.12 9.87 4.24
C ALA A 42 1.64 11.27 3.86
N ALA A 43 2.69 11.77 4.53
CA ALA A 43 3.28 13.06 4.22
C ALA A 43 4.11 13.02 2.92
N GLN A 44 4.77 11.90 2.63
CA GLN A 44 5.64 11.76 1.46
C GLN A 44 4.90 11.27 0.22
N ALA A 45 3.93 10.34 0.39
CA ALA A 45 3.14 9.73 -0.69
C ALA A 45 1.63 9.91 -0.45
N PRO A 46 1.13 11.16 -0.39
CA PRO A 46 -0.24 11.43 0.04
C PRO A 46 -1.31 10.81 -0.86
N LYS A 47 -1.11 10.76 -2.17
CA LYS A 47 -2.09 10.22 -3.13
C LYS A 47 -2.18 8.69 -3.03
N SER A 48 -1.02 8.04 -2.99
CA SER A 48 -0.93 6.58 -2.85
C SER A 48 -1.52 6.12 -1.52
N VAL A 49 -1.16 6.78 -0.41
CA VAL A 49 -1.69 6.45 0.93
C VAL A 49 -3.19 6.71 1.02
N ALA A 50 -3.68 7.87 0.54
CA ALA A 50 -5.10 8.19 0.60
C ALA A 50 -5.95 7.18 -0.20
N ALA A 51 -5.53 6.82 -1.41
CA ALA A 51 -6.22 5.82 -2.23
C ALA A 51 -6.22 4.44 -1.54
N PHE A 52 -5.05 3.98 -1.07
CA PHE A 52 -4.94 2.67 -0.41
C PHE A 52 -5.82 2.60 0.84
N LEU A 53 -5.78 3.63 1.69
CA LEU A 53 -6.61 3.69 2.90
C LEU A 53 -8.11 3.76 2.56
N SER A 54 -8.50 4.44 1.48
CA SER A 54 -9.89 4.44 0.99
C SER A 54 -10.35 3.02 0.64
N TYR A 55 -9.50 2.21 0.00
CA TYR A 55 -9.81 0.81 -0.32
C TYR A 55 -9.90 -0.07 0.93
N VAL A 56 -9.05 0.19 1.93
CA VAL A 56 -9.12 -0.48 3.25
C VAL A 56 -10.46 -0.16 3.93
N ASP A 57 -10.86 1.11 3.98
CA ASP A 57 -12.10 1.57 4.59
C ASP A 57 -13.34 0.98 3.91
N GLN A 58 -13.30 0.83 2.59
CA GLN A 58 -14.32 0.17 1.78
C GLN A 58 -14.28 -1.36 1.88
N LYS A 59 -13.34 -1.94 2.64
CA LYS A 59 -13.13 -3.38 2.79
C LYS A 59 -12.90 -4.12 1.46
N LEU A 60 -12.32 -3.45 0.48
CA LEU A 60 -12.06 -4.08 -0.83
C LEU A 60 -11.09 -5.25 -0.71
N TYR A 61 -10.13 -5.19 0.22
CA TYR A 61 -9.14 -6.25 0.44
C TYR A 61 -9.66 -7.46 1.22
N LYS A 62 -10.88 -7.39 1.78
CA LYS A 62 -11.48 -8.56 2.43
C LYS A 62 -11.58 -9.72 1.44
N ASP A 63 -11.10 -10.90 1.82
CA ASP A 63 -11.02 -12.10 0.97
C ASP A 63 -10.18 -11.90 -0.31
N GLY A 64 -9.16 -11.04 -0.23
CA GLY A 64 -8.10 -10.90 -1.23
C GLY A 64 -7.04 -12.01 -1.10
N SER A 65 -5.93 -11.85 -1.81
CA SER A 65 -4.82 -12.82 -1.70
C SER A 65 -3.47 -12.19 -2.06
N PHE A 66 -2.39 -12.74 -1.50
CA PHE A 66 -1.12 -12.73 -2.21
C PHE A 66 -1.19 -13.83 -3.26
N TYR A 67 -1.01 -13.46 -4.51
CA TYR A 67 -1.22 -14.38 -5.64
C TYR A 67 0.01 -14.53 -6.52
N ARG A 68 0.99 -13.62 -6.42
CA ARG A 68 2.19 -13.63 -7.25
C ARG A 68 3.44 -13.43 -6.41
N VAL A 69 4.51 -14.12 -6.82
CA VAL A 69 5.85 -13.97 -6.26
C VAL A 69 6.87 -13.83 -7.38
N LEU A 70 7.81 -12.91 -7.23
CA LEU A 70 9.02 -12.90 -8.02
C LEU A 70 10.19 -13.29 -7.13
N ASN A 71 10.99 -14.25 -7.59
CA ASN A 71 12.22 -14.68 -6.94
C ASN A 71 13.33 -14.84 -8.01
N SER A 72 14.56 -15.05 -7.59
CA SER A 72 15.70 -15.12 -8.51
C SER A 72 15.62 -16.26 -9.53
N SER A 73 14.84 -17.33 -9.24
CA SER A 73 14.75 -18.54 -10.07
C SER A 73 13.58 -18.55 -11.06
N ASN A 74 12.48 -17.80 -10.80
CA ASN A 74 11.26 -17.84 -11.61
C ASN A 74 11.13 -16.69 -12.62
N GLN A 75 12.22 -15.98 -12.91
CA GLN A 75 12.24 -14.87 -13.87
C GLN A 75 13.18 -15.20 -15.03
N PRO A 76 12.89 -14.72 -16.27
CA PRO A 76 13.77 -14.91 -17.41
C PRO A 76 15.22 -14.47 -17.10
N SER A 77 16.21 -15.22 -17.61
CA SER A 77 17.63 -14.97 -17.31
C SER A 77 18.12 -13.58 -17.75
N TYR A 78 17.50 -13.04 -18.79
CA TYR A 78 17.81 -11.72 -19.35
C TYR A 78 17.07 -10.56 -18.68
N ALA A 79 16.06 -10.84 -17.83
CA ALA A 79 15.30 -9.80 -17.15
C ALA A 79 16.05 -9.25 -15.93
N PRO A 80 15.91 -7.97 -15.60
CA PRO A 80 16.34 -7.46 -14.31
C PRO A 80 15.65 -8.25 -13.20
N LYS A 81 16.45 -8.84 -12.30
CA LYS A 81 15.90 -9.66 -11.21
C LYS A 81 15.26 -8.78 -10.15
N ALA A 82 14.18 -9.29 -9.58
CA ALA A 82 13.45 -8.66 -8.48
C ALA A 82 12.93 -9.71 -7.52
N GLU A 83 12.78 -9.36 -6.25
CA GLU A 83 12.20 -10.23 -5.24
C GLU A 83 11.06 -9.51 -4.51
N LEU A 84 9.86 -10.06 -4.60
CA LEU A 84 8.65 -9.46 -4.03
C LEU A 84 7.55 -10.50 -3.84
N ILE A 85 6.59 -10.16 -2.99
CA ILE A 85 5.26 -10.79 -2.95
C ILE A 85 4.22 -9.76 -3.36
N GLN A 86 3.35 -10.11 -4.29
CA GLN A 86 2.31 -9.22 -4.82
C GLN A 86 0.92 -9.73 -4.44
N GLY A 87 0.09 -8.82 -3.95
CA GLY A 87 -1.28 -9.12 -3.53
C GLY A 87 -2.26 -8.02 -3.88
N GLY A 88 -3.52 -8.29 -3.58
CA GLY A 88 -4.63 -7.40 -3.84
C GLY A 88 -5.92 -8.16 -4.10
N ILE A 89 -6.74 -7.63 -5.01
CA ILE A 89 -8.05 -8.20 -5.33
C ILE A 89 -8.13 -8.83 -6.74
N TYR A 90 -7.00 -8.95 -7.42
CA TYR A 90 -6.94 -9.43 -8.82
C TYR A 90 -7.67 -10.74 -9.05
N GLN A 91 -7.57 -11.68 -8.11
CA GLN A 91 -8.19 -13.00 -8.23
C GLN A 91 -9.60 -13.08 -7.64
N LYS A 92 -10.11 -11.99 -7.06
CA LYS A 92 -11.51 -11.99 -6.57
C LYS A 92 -12.49 -12.01 -7.73
N LYS A 93 -13.52 -12.84 -7.62
CA LYS A 93 -14.65 -12.84 -8.54
C LYS A 93 -15.56 -11.64 -8.22
N ASN A 94 -16.21 -11.07 -9.25
CA ASN A 94 -17.21 -10.01 -9.13
C ASN A 94 -16.71 -8.74 -8.41
N THR A 95 -15.51 -8.27 -8.74
CA THR A 95 -14.98 -7.03 -8.22
C THR A 95 -15.32 -5.86 -9.13
N GLN A 96 -15.48 -4.67 -8.55
CA GLN A 96 -15.55 -3.40 -9.29
C GLN A 96 -14.17 -2.94 -9.75
N ARG A 97 -13.17 -3.82 -9.81
CA ARG A 97 -11.77 -3.50 -10.12
C ARG A 97 -11.62 -2.63 -11.36
N ASP A 98 -12.34 -2.96 -12.42
CA ASP A 98 -12.24 -2.27 -13.71
C ASP A 98 -12.88 -0.87 -13.70
N THR A 99 -13.62 -0.52 -12.65
CA THR A 99 -14.22 0.80 -12.45
C THR A 99 -13.42 1.69 -11.51
N ILE A 100 -12.37 1.16 -10.86
CA ILE A 100 -11.54 1.93 -9.94
C ILE A 100 -10.58 2.80 -10.77
N PRO A 101 -10.60 4.13 -10.56
CA PRO A 101 -9.71 5.02 -11.29
C PRO A 101 -8.25 4.80 -10.89
N GLY A 102 -7.34 4.99 -11.85
CA GLY A 102 -5.92 4.91 -11.60
C GLY A 102 -5.43 5.97 -10.61
N ILE A 103 -4.51 5.57 -9.74
CA ILE A 103 -3.88 6.45 -8.75
C ILE A 103 -2.80 7.27 -9.44
N PRO A 104 -2.78 8.61 -9.27
CA PRO A 104 -1.68 9.43 -9.79
C PRO A 104 -0.33 8.93 -9.31
N HIS A 105 0.61 8.75 -10.23
CA HIS A 105 1.91 8.16 -9.94
C HIS A 105 2.78 9.10 -9.09
N GLU A 106 3.28 8.61 -7.96
CA GLU A 106 4.22 9.30 -7.07
C GLU A 106 5.55 8.55 -7.12
N THR A 107 6.51 9.08 -7.88
CA THR A 107 7.81 8.43 -8.08
C THR A 107 8.67 8.47 -6.82
N THR A 108 9.64 7.56 -6.69
CA THR A 108 10.62 7.58 -5.58
C THR A 108 11.52 8.83 -5.64
N GLU A 109 11.67 9.45 -6.81
CA GLU A 109 12.33 10.75 -6.94
C GLU A 109 11.58 11.87 -6.21
N GLN A 110 10.25 11.87 -6.29
CA GLN A 110 9.40 12.85 -5.62
C GLN A 110 9.28 12.56 -4.13
N THR A 111 8.98 11.32 -3.77
CA THR A 111 8.65 10.91 -2.39
C THR A 111 9.88 10.67 -1.52
N LYS A 112 11.03 10.36 -2.12
CA LYS A 112 12.27 9.90 -1.47
C LYS A 112 12.11 8.58 -0.71
N ILE A 113 11.02 7.84 -0.94
CA ILE A 113 10.80 6.51 -0.38
C ILE A 113 11.36 5.49 -1.37
N LEU A 114 12.51 4.89 -1.03
CA LEU A 114 13.17 3.89 -1.88
C LEU A 114 12.62 2.48 -1.62
N HIS A 115 12.77 1.61 -2.62
CA HIS A 115 12.38 0.20 -2.54
C HIS A 115 13.43 -0.62 -1.76
N LYS A 116 13.38 -0.50 -0.44
CA LYS A 116 14.18 -1.28 0.52
C LYS A 116 13.42 -2.52 0.98
N ASP A 117 14.11 -3.43 1.69
CA ASP A 117 13.47 -4.60 2.32
C ASP A 117 12.23 -4.19 3.12
N GLY A 118 11.09 -4.82 2.82
CA GLY A 118 9.80 -4.53 3.45
C GLY A 118 9.06 -3.31 2.90
N THR A 119 9.56 -2.59 1.89
CA THR A 119 8.83 -1.47 1.28
C THR A 119 7.52 -1.95 0.64
N LEU A 120 6.41 -1.28 0.98
CA LEU A 120 5.11 -1.44 0.34
C LEU A 120 4.98 -0.48 -0.83
N SER A 121 4.61 -1.00 -2.00
CA SER A 121 4.52 -0.23 -3.24
C SER A 121 3.32 -0.65 -4.08
N LEU A 122 2.81 0.27 -4.92
CA LEU A 122 1.69 -0.02 -5.83
C LEU A 122 2.18 -0.73 -7.09
N ALA A 123 1.50 -1.82 -7.47
CA ALA A 123 1.70 -2.46 -8.76
C ALA A 123 1.00 -1.67 -9.88
N ARG A 124 1.61 -1.57 -11.05
CA ARG A 124 1.08 -0.83 -12.20
C ARG A 124 1.49 -1.44 -13.54
N LEU A 125 0.78 -1.08 -14.58
CA LEU A 125 1.20 -1.25 -15.98
C LEU A 125 1.95 0.01 -16.46
N ALA A 126 1.22 1.08 -16.83
CA ALA A 126 1.80 2.40 -17.13
C ALA A 126 1.74 3.33 -15.90
N PRO A 127 2.50 4.43 -15.84
CA PRO A 127 2.36 5.44 -14.80
C PRO A 127 0.90 5.94 -14.69
N GLY A 128 0.37 6.02 -13.47
CA GLY A 128 -1.01 6.45 -13.23
C GLY A 128 -2.09 5.36 -13.42
N THR A 129 -1.71 4.10 -13.71
CA THR A 129 -2.67 2.99 -13.84
C THR A 129 -2.74 2.08 -12.61
N ALA A 130 -1.97 2.37 -11.56
CA ALA A 130 -2.08 1.62 -10.30
C ALA A 130 -3.48 1.74 -9.72
N THR A 131 -4.00 0.64 -9.15
CA THR A 131 -5.29 0.61 -8.46
C THR A 131 -5.14 -0.13 -7.13
N THR A 132 -5.72 -1.30 -6.97
CA THR A 132 -5.78 -2.06 -5.72
C THR A 132 -4.59 -3.01 -5.50
N GLU A 133 -3.79 -3.24 -6.55
CA GLU A 133 -2.71 -4.20 -6.48
C GLU A 133 -1.45 -3.57 -5.86
N PHE A 134 -0.86 -4.27 -4.92
CA PHE A 134 0.34 -3.84 -4.20
C PHE A 134 1.36 -4.95 -4.11
N PHE A 135 2.59 -4.61 -3.77
CA PHE A 135 3.63 -5.59 -3.46
C PHE A 135 4.48 -5.16 -2.27
N ILE A 136 5.10 -6.15 -1.63
CA ILE A 136 6.10 -5.97 -0.57
C ILE A 136 7.44 -6.44 -1.14
N CYS A 137 8.46 -5.59 -1.07
CA CYS A 137 9.82 -5.95 -1.44
C CYS A 137 10.42 -6.96 -0.47
N ILE A 138 11.10 -7.96 -1.00
CA ILE A 138 11.97 -8.86 -0.25
C ILE A 138 13.40 -8.51 -0.61
N GLY A 139 14.16 -8.06 0.38
CA GLY A 139 15.45 -7.40 0.12
C GLY A 139 15.32 -6.04 -0.57
N ASP A 140 16.47 -5.40 -0.80
CA ASP A 140 16.54 -4.11 -1.48
C ASP A 140 16.34 -4.26 -2.99
N GLN A 141 15.43 -3.45 -3.56
CA GLN A 141 15.01 -3.54 -4.96
C GLN A 141 15.24 -2.20 -5.72
N PRO A 142 16.49 -1.72 -5.87
CA PRO A 142 16.76 -0.41 -6.48
C PRO A 142 16.33 -0.32 -7.95
N GLY A 143 16.13 -1.46 -8.62
CA GLY A 143 15.57 -1.52 -9.97
C GLY A 143 14.13 -1.00 -10.08
N PHE A 144 13.40 -0.90 -8.97
CA PHE A 144 12.05 -0.37 -8.91
C PHE A 144 11.99 1.13 -8.64
N ASP A 145 13.12 1.75 -8.29
CA ASP A 145 13.18 3.20 -8.07
C ASP A 145 13.12 3.97 -9.39
N TYR A 146 12.81 5.26 -9.34
CA TYR A 146 12.89 6.16 -10.47
C TYR A 146 14.28 6.09 -11.13
N GLY A 147 14.33 5.95 -12.44
CA GLY A 147 15.57 5.71 -13.20
C GLY A 147 16.02 4.25 -13.21
N GLY A 148 15.42 3.38 -12.42
CA GLY A 148 15.76 1.96 -12.32
C GLY A 148 15.46 1.15 -13.60
N GLY A 149 15.94 -0.09 -13.64
CA GLY A 149 15.92 -0.94 -14.84
C GLY A 149 14.69 -1.80 -15.02
N ASN A 150 13.85 -1.96 -14.00
CA ASN A 150 12.71 -2.91 -14.05
C ASN A 150 11.52 -2.41 -14.88
N ASN A 151 11.44 -1.11 -15.17
CA ASN A 151 10.43 -0.55 -16.06
C ASN A 151 11.07 0.16 -17.26
N PRO A 152 10.63 -0.13 -18.50
CA PRO A 152 11.16 0.55 -19.70
C PRO A 152 10.95 2.07 -19.66
N ASP A 153 9.88 2.55 -19.00
CA ASP A 153 9.55 3.96 -18.85
C ASP A 153 10.43 4.72 -17.84
N LYS A 154 11.28 4.02 -17.08
CA LYS A 154 12.18 4.57 -16.05
C LYS A 154 11.49 5.32 -14.92
N GLN A 155 10.15 5.27 -14.80
CA GLN A 155 9.42 5.97 -13.77
C GLN A 155 9.39 5.21 -12.42
N GLY A 156 9.80 3.94 -12.42
CA GLY A 156 9.76 3.07 -11.25
C GLY A 156 8.35 2.80 -10.75
N TYR A 157 8.21 2.40 -9.50
CA TYR A 157 6.94 2.15 -8.83
C TYR A 157 6.69 3.19 -7.73
N ALA A 158 5.43 3.32 -7.28
CA ALA A 158 5.04 4.24 -6.23
C ALA A 158 5.15 3.56 -4.86
N ALA A 159 6.28 3.72 -4.19
CA ALA A 159 6.51 3.30 -2.82
C ALA A 159 5.77 4.23 -1.85
N PHE A 160 5.04 3.69 -0.85
CA PHE A 160 4.21 4.51 0.02
C PHE A 160 4.14 4.04 1.48
N GLY A 161 4.85 2.97 1.85
CA GLY A 161 4.90 2.46 3.21
C GLY A 161 5.98 1.40 3.39
N ARG A 162 6.07 0.88 4.62
CA ARG A 162 7.02 -0.17 4.97
C ARG A 162 6.48 -1.08 6.06
N VAL A 163 6.78 -2.36 5.96
CA VAL A 163 6.53 -3.34 7.02
C VAL A 163 7.34 -2.97 8.26
N VAL A 164 6.67 -2.85 9.40
CA VAL A 164 7.27 -2.56 10.71
C VAL A 164 7.22 -3.75 11.65
N LYS A 165 6.29 -4.70 11.41
CA LYS A 165 6.24 -6.01 12.08
C LYS A 165 5.77 -7.08 11.11
N GLY A 166 6.22 -8.32 11.28
CA GLY A 166 5.79 -9.45 10.46
C GLY A 166 6.56 -9.62 9.14
N MET A 167 7.81 -9.11 9.03
CA MET A 167 8.69 -9.42 7.89
C MET A 167 9.03 -10.92 7.81
N ASP A 168 9.05 -11.62 8.92
CA ASP A 168 9.16 -13.08 8.96
C ASP A 168 7.95 -13.76 8.28
N ILE A 169 6.74 -13.25 8.49
CA ILE A 169 5.53 -13.71 7.81
C ILE A 169 5.61 -13.38 6.31
N ALA A 170 6.05 -12.17 5.93
CA ALA A 170 6.24 -11.82 4.51
C ALA A 170 7.25 -12.76 3.83
N ARG A 171 8.35 -13.11 4.50
CA ARG A 171 9.32 -14.11 3.99
C ARG A 171 8.74 -15.52 3.95
N GLN A 172 7.94 -15.93 4.93
CA GLN A 172 7.26 -17.22 4.89
C GLN A 172 6.30 -17.30 3.69
N ILE A 173 5.57 -16.22 3.37
CA ILE A 173 4.76 -16.12 2.15
C ILE A 173 5.66 -16.24 0.93
N PHE A 174 6.77 -15.52 0.86
CA PHE A 174 7.69 -15.52 -0.27
C PHE A 174 8.23 -16.92 -0.62
N TYR A 175 8.50 -17.75 0.38
CA TYR A 175 8.96 -19.13 0.21
C TYR A 175 7.84 -20.16 0.10
N SER A 176 6.59 -19.72 -0.01
CA SER A 176 5.47 -20.65 -0.23
C SER A 176 5.52 -21.24 -1.64
N ASN A 177 4.80 -22.35 -1.82
CA ASN A 177 4.77 -23.05 -3.11
C ASN A 177 4.22 -22.15 -4.23
N GLU A 178 4.90 -22.15 -5.36
CA GLU A 178 4.54 -21.35 -6.55
C GLU A 178 4.73 -22.16 -7.82
N ASN A 179 3.99 -21.79 -8.84
CA ASN A 179 4.12 -22.29 -10.21
C ASN A 179 4.15 -21.09 -11.15
N ASP A 180 5.27 -20.91 -11.86
CA ASP A 180 5.47 -19.85 -12.86
C ASP A 180 5.08 -18.44 -12.34
N GLN A 181 5.65 -18.02 -11.21
CA GLN A 181 5.42 -16.76 -10.50
C GLN A 181 4.09 -16.65 -9.74
N TYR A 182 3.19 -17.62 -9.81
CA TYR A 182 1.92 -17.58 -9.09
C TYR A 182 1.91 -18.57 -7.92
N PHE A 183 1.48 -18.09 -6.75
CA PHE A 183 1.29 -18.99 -5.61
C PHE A 183 0.24 -20.06 -5.91
N ASP A 184 0.55 -21.30 -5.58
CA ASP A 184 -0.35 -22.44 -5.74
C ASP A 184 -0.45 -23.25 -4.44
N PRO A 185 -1.57 -23.12 -3.69
CA PRO A 185 -2.67 -22.16 -3.88
C PRO A 185 -2.28 -20.71 -3.48
N PRO A 186 -3.02 -19.68 -3.94
CA PRO A 186 -2.85 -18.30 -3.47
C PRO A 186 -2.96 -18.20 -1.96
N ILE A 187 -2.18 -17.31 -1.34
CA ILE A 187 -2.19 -17.11 0.11
C ILE A 187 -3.31 -16.13 0.49
N PRO A 188 -4.35 -16.56 1.22
CA PRO A 188 -5.49 -15.71 1.53
C PRO A 188 -5.09 -14.48 2.38
N ILE A 189 -5.58 -13.31 1.98
CA ILE A 189 -5.68 -12.12 2.79
C ILE A 189 -7.12 -12.09 3.32
N TYR A 190 -7.30 -12.32 4.62
CA TYR A 190 -8.62 -12.29 5.23
C TYR A 190 -9.19 -10.89 5.27
N ASN A 191 -8.34 -9.91 5.59
CA ASN A 191 -8.68 -8.49 5.56
C ASN A 191 -7.40 -7.63 5.61
N ILE A 192 -7.55 -6.34 5.30
CA ILE A 192 -6.59 -5.29 5.67
C ILE A 192 -7.36 -4.27 6.50
N VAL A 193 -6.85 -3.92 7.68
CA VAL A 193 -7.52 -3.02 8.62
C VAL A 193 -6.58 -1.90 9.06
N ARG A 194 -7.14 -0.75 9.45
CA ARG A 194 -6.38 0.31 10.13
C ARG A 194 -6.13 -0.06 11.60
N LEU A 195 -4.97 0.33 12.13
CA LEU A 195 -4.61 0.22 13.54
C LEU A 195 -4.79 1.54 14.29
#